data_79c9fc6978a6f844be2cf6a7e756169b
#
_entry.id   79c9fc6978a6f844be2cf6a7e756169b
#
_cell.length_a   1.000
_cell.length_b   1.000
_cell.length_c   1.000
_cell.angle_alpha   90.00
_cell.angle_beta   90.00
_cell.angle_gamma   90.00
#
_symmetry.space_group_name_H-M   'P 1'
#
loop_
_entity.id
_entity.type
_entity.pdbx_description
1 polymer ?
#
loop_
_entity_poly.entity_id
_entity_poly.type
_entity_poly.pdbx_seq_one_letter_code
_entity_poly.pdbx_strand_id
1 'polypeptide(L)'
;MINLNIFNILKYKLVRIIESNPTLNLLIYNNVRFFKFLLPHEKDYLGMKKICKNDVNATIIDVGANLGISTMGFREMGFKNNIYIYEPNYEIYKKYLKPLVKTYKKLHINNFALGDKNHTKNFYIPYYKGKPIHYFGSFNRSYIVNSIKITFPKLLLDIEIKKRKVRIQKFDSLKSK
;
A
#
# COMPACT_ATOMS: atom_id res chain seq x y z
N MET A 1 8.01 32.51 -2.18
CA MET A 1 7.80 31.19 -2.83
C MET A 1 8.89 30.24 -2.35
N ILE A 2 8.54 29.24 -1.54
CA ILE A 2 9.51 28.20 -1.13
C ILE A 2 9.85 27.41 -2.39
N ASN A 3 11.15 27.34 -2.69
CA ASN A 3 11.64 26.64 -3.87
C ASN A 3 11.15 25.17 -3.82
N LEU A 4 10.43 24.71 -4.85
CA LEU A 4 9.81 23.39 -4.94
C LEU A 4 10.80 22.24 -4.66
N ASN A 5 12.07 22.45 -4.98
CA ASN A 5 13.17 21.53 -4.69
C ASN A 5 13.46 21.40 -3.17
N ILE A 6 13.44 22.53 -2.44
CA ILE A 6 13.70 22.51 -0.99
C ILE A 6 12.56 21.80 -0.26
N PHE A 7 11.31 22.07 -0.65
CA PHE A 7 10.15 21.38 -0.08
C PHE A 7 10.23 19.85 -0.26
N ASN A 8 10.58 19.40 -1.46
CA ASN A 8 10.74 17.97 -1.72
C ASN A 8 11.89 17.34 -0.91
N ILE A 9 13.01 18.02 -0.77
CA ILE A 9 14.14 17.54 0.05
C ILE A 9 13.72 17.39 1.52
N LEU A 10 13.03 18.38 2.07
CA LEU A 10 12.55 18.35 3.44
C LEU A 10 11.51 17.24 3.65
N LYS A 11 10.60 17.06 2.70
CA LYS A 11 9.61 15.99 2.70
C LYS A 11 10.28 14.61 2.78
N TYR A 12 11.25 14.31 1.92
CA TYR A 12 11.94 13.02 1.95
C TYR A 12 12.81 12.81 3.19
N LYS A 13 13.40 13.86 3.76
CA LYS A 13 14.08 13.78 5.06
C LYS A 13 13.10 13.43 6.18
N LEU A 14 11.92 14.06 6.19
CA LEU A 14 10.86 13.78 7.17
C LEU A 14 10.35 12.34 7.06
N VAL A 15 10.11 11.85 5.83
CA VAL A 15 9.71 10.46 5.60
C VAL A 15 10.74 9.49 6.19
N ARG A 16 12.05 9.70 5.97
CA ARG A 16 13.10 8.86 6.55
C ARG A 16 13.11 8.86 8.07
N ILE A 17 12.88 10.02 8.71
CA ILE A 17 12.78 10.12 10.17
C ILE A 17 11.59 9.31 10.69
N ILE A 18 10.45 9.40 10.00
CA ILE A 18 9.24 8.63 10.32
C ILE A 18 9.50 7.13 10.20
N GLU A 19 10.13 6.71 9.10
CA GLU A 19 10.45 5.30 8.83
C GLU A 19 11.45 4.73 9.85
N SER A 20 12.37 5.53 10.35
CA SER A 20 13.34 5.11 11.36
C SER A 20 12.77 4.96 12.77
N ASN A 21 11.59 5.53 13.05
CA ASN A 21 10.91 5.44 14.35
C ASN A 21 9.69 4.50 14.27
N PRO A 22 9.75 3.29 14.87
CA PRO A 22 8.69 2.29 14.76
C PRO A 22 7.32 2.77 15.22
N THR A 23 7.25 3.47 16.33
CA THR A 23 5.99 3.95 16.91
C THR A 23 5.37 5.05 16.06
N LEU A 24 6.19 6.00 15.61
CA LEU A 24 5.77 7.09 14.76
C LEU A 24 5.35 6.58 13.37
N ASN A 25 6.11 5.63 12.82
CA ASN A 25 5.78 4.97 11.56
C ASN A 25 4.40 4.29 11.63
N LEU A 26 4.16 3.48 12.65
CA LEU A 26 2.87 2.82 12.85
C LEU A 26 1.71 3.83 13.00
N LEU A 27 1.94 4.93 13.72
CA LEU A 27 0.94 5.98 13.90
C LEU A 27 0.59 6.65 12.57
N ILE A 28 1.60 7.10 11.83
CA ILE A 28 1.42 7.82 10.56
C ILE A 28 0.89 6.88 9.48
N TYR A 29 1.40 5.65 9.39
CA TYR A 29 0.96 4.67 8.42
C TYR A 29 -0.53 4.32 8.59
N ASN A 30 -0.99 4.13 9.84
CA ASN A 30 -2.40 3.88 10.11
C ASN A 30 -3.32 5.10 9.86
N ASN A 31 -2.72 6.30 9.80
CA ASN A 31 -3.43 7.56 9.59
C ASN A 31 -2.97 8.30 8.33
N VAL A 32 -2.38 7.59 7.37
CA VAL A 32 -1.78 8.16 6.15
C VAL A 32 -2.70 9.11 5.38
N ARG A 33 -4.01 8.94 5.49
CA ARG A 33 -5.01 9.83 4.85
C ARG A 33 -4.95 11.27 5.33
N PHE A 34 -4.53 11.49 6.57
CA PHE A 34 -4.33 12.83 7.12
C PHE A 34 -2.99 13.44 6.70
N PHE A 35 -2.06 12.59 6.25
CA PHE A 35 -0.71 12.97 5.87
C PHE A 35 -0.48 12.92 4.35
N LYS A 36 -1.52 13.19 3.55
CA LYS A 36 -1.44 13.16 2.08
C LYS A 36 -0.30 14.02 1.51
N PHE A 37 0.07 15.10 2.19
CA PHE A 37 1.18 15.97 1.76
C PHE A 37 2.54 15.25 1.74
N LEU A 38 2.66 14.09 2.42
CA LEU A 38 3.85 13.24 2.36
C LEU A 38 3.87 12.34 1.11
N LEU A 39 2.79 12.29 0.34
CA LEU A 39 2.69 11.48 -0.86
C LEU A 39 3.16 12.23 -2.12
N PRO A 40 3.76 11.55 -3.07
CA PRO A 40 4.29 10.20 -2.96
C PRO A 40 5.45 10.14 -1.97
N HIS A 41 5.58 9.05 -1.24
CA HIS A 41 6.62 8.90 -0.21
C HIS A 41 7.95 8.38 -0.79
N GLU A 42 7.93 7.79 -1.96
CA GLU A 42 9.10 7.27 -2.67
C GLU A 42 9.39 8.08 -3.94
N LYS A 43 10.68 8.27 -4.24
CA LYS A 43 11.12 9.01 -5.44
C LYS A 43 10.78 8.30 -6.74
N ASP A 44 10.65 6.98 -6.73
CA ASP A 44 10.38 6.15 -7.90
C ASP A 44 9.03 6.49 -8.56
N TYR A 45 8.07 6.98 -7.80
CA TYR A 45 6.81 7.49 -8.35
C TYR A 45 7.00 8.68 -9.32
N LEU A 46 8.09 9.44 -9.17
CA LEU A 46 8.41 10.52 -10.10
C LEU A 46 8.79 10.00 -11.50
N GLY A 47 9.37 8.79 -11.56
CA GLY A 47 9.62 8.08 -12.82
C GLY A 47 8.33 7.75 -13.56
N MET A 48 7.31 7.26 -12.85
CA MET A 48 5.99 6.99 -13.41
C MET A 48 5.35 8.24 -14.03
N LYS A 49 5.54 9.41 -13.42
CA LYS A 49 5.05 10.68 -13.96
C LYS A 49 5.62 10.99 -15.34
N LYS A 50 6.90 10.69 -15.58
CA LYS A 50 7.54 10.87 -16.88
C LYS A 50 6.99 9.93 -17.94
N ILE A 51 6.70 8.68 -17.56
CA ILE A 51 6.27 7.62 -18.49
C ILE A 51 4.78 7.74 -18.82
N CYS A 52 3.92 7.93 -17.82
CA CYS A 52 2.47 7.72 -17.94
C CYS A 52 1.65 9.02 -17.93
N LYS A 53 2.24 10.18 -17.63
CA LYS A 53 1.47 11.43 -17.45
C LYS A 53 0.74 11.86 -18.73
N ASN A 54 1.32 11.59 -19.88
CA ASN A 54 0.80 12.03 -21.19
C ASN A 54 -0.10 10.97 -21.85
N ASP A 55 -0.12 9.75 -21.33
CA ASP A 55 -1.01 8.69 -21.83
C ASP A 55 -2.22 8.55 -20.92
N VAL A 56 -3.27 9.32 -21.24
CA VAL A 56 -4.55 9.28 -20.50
C VAL A 56 -5.30 7.96 -20.63
N ASN A 57 -4.95 7.14 -21.61
CA ASN A 57 -5.54 5.84 -21.88
C ASN A 57 -4.80 4.70 -21.15
N ALA A 58 -3.59 4.95 -20.67
CA ALA A 58 -2.87 3.98 -19.86
C ALA A 58 -3.67 3.58 -18.62
N THR A 59 -3.62 2.31 -18.27
CA THR A 59 -4.24 1.77 -17.06
C THR A 59 -3.16 1.50 -16.02
N ILE A 60 -3.39 1.92 -14.79
CA ILE A 60 -2.51 1.62 -13.67
C ILE A 60 -3.07 0.39 -12.94
N ILE A 61 -2.19 -0.57 -12.65
CA ILE A 61 -2.51 -1.77 -11.88
C ILE A 61 -1.72 -1.72 -10.58
N ASP A 62 -2.42 -1.60 -9.46
CA ASP A 62 -1.85 -1.52 -8.11
C ASP A 62 -2.07 -2.87 -7.40
N VAL A 63 -1.03 -3.71 -7.37
CA VAL A 63 -1.09 -5.07 -6.83
C VAL A 63 -0.54 -5.09 -5.41
N GLY A 64 -1.38 -5.54 -4.46
CA GLY A 64 -1.04 -5.47 -3.04
C GLY A 64 -1.11 -4.04 -2.50
N ALA A 65 -2.15 -3.32 -2.91
CA ALA A 65 -2.28 -1.88 -2.64
C ALA A 65 -2.29 -1.49 -1.16
N ASN A 66 -2.48 -2.46 -0.28
CA ASN A 66 -2.47 -2.26 1.16
C ASN A 66 -3.38 -1.07 1.56
N LEU A 67 -2.91 -0.10 2.33
CA LEU A 67 -3.69 1.07 2.74
C LEU A 67 -4.03 2.04 1.60
N GLY A 68 -3.62 1.76 0.36
CA GLY A 68 -3.85 2.58 -0.83
C GLY A 68 -2.91 3.77 -0.95
N ILE A 69 -1.74 3.70 -0.32
CA ILE A 69 -0.74 4.78 -0.33
C ILE A 69 -0.27 5.07 -1.75
N SER A 70 0.04 4.04 -2.53
CA SER A 70 0.43 4.14 -3.94
C SER A 70 -0.66 4.81 -4.77
N THR A 71 -1.89 4.32 -4.64
CA THR A 71 -3.06 4.88 -5.33
C THR A 71 -3.28 6.35 -4.99
N MET A 72 -3.22 6.72 -3.70
CA MET A 72 -3.33 8.12 -3.29
C MET A 72 -2.17 8.95 -3.85
N GLY A 73 -0.94 8.42 -3.81
CA GLY A 73 0.23 9.08 -4.39
C GLY A 73 0.07 9.39 -5.87
N PHE A 74 -0.45 8.45 -6.67
CA PHE A 74 -0.77 8.70 -8.08
C PHE A 74 -1.81 9.83 -8.24
N ARG A 75 -2.85 9.86 -7.43
CA ARG A 75 -3.87 10.91 -7.50
C ARG A 75 -3.34 12.29 -7.10
N GLU A 76 -2.51 12.37 -6.06
CA GLU A 76 -1.86 13.63 -5.64
C GLU A 76 -0.85 14.13 -6.70
N MET A 77 -0.25 13.23 -7.50
CA MET A 77 0.57 13.59 -8.65
C MET A 77 -0.23 14.03 -9.89
N GLY A 78 -1.56 13.96 -9.83
CA GLY A 78 -2.47 14.39 -10.90
C GLY A 78 -2.78 13.33 -11.96
N PHE A 79 -2.49 12.05 -11.70
CA PHE A 79 -2.90 10.96 -12.62
C PHE A 79 -4.42 10.83 -12.65
N LYS A 80 -5.02 10.87 -13.84
CA LYS A 80 -6.47 10.74 -14.10
C LYS A 80 -6.85 9.38 -14.71
N ASN A 81 -5.90 8.49 -14.85
CA ASN A 81 -6.00 7.17 -15.44
C ASN A 81 -6.97 6.25 -14.65
N ASN A 82 -7.47 5.19 -15.28
CA ASN A 82 -8.07 4.10 -14.56
C ASN A 82 -7.02 3.44 -13.65
N ILE A 83 -7.37 3.18 -12.39
CA ILE A 83 -6.52 2.43 -11.45
C ILE A 83 -7.30 1.19 -11.01
N TYR A 84 -6.76 0.01 -11.31
CA TYR A 84 -7.26 -1.26 -10.83
C TYR A 84 -6.44 -1.70 -9.63
N ILE A 85 -7.12 -1.83 -8.50
CA ILE A 85 -6.53 -2.11 -7.19
C ILE A 85 -6.86 -3.54 -6.79
N TYR A 86 -5.84 -4.28 -6.38
CA TYR A 86 -5.98 -5.66 -5.90
C TYR A 86 -5.39 -5.78 -4.49
N GLU A 87 -6.24 -6.12 -3.51
CA GLU A 87 -5.83 -6.29 -2.11
C GLU A 87 -6.56 -7.48 -1.49
N PRO A 88 -5.82 -8.55 -1.12
CA PRO A 88 -6.43 -9.75 -0.57
C PRO A 88 -6.95 -9.59 0.85
N ASN A 89 -6.39 -8.67 1.65
CA ASN A 89 -6.81 -8.46 3.02
C ASN A 89 -8.16 -7.73 3.08
N TYR A 90 -9.20 -8.47 3.47
CA TYR A 90 -10.57 -7.93 3.55
C TYR A 90 -10.71 -6.74 4.51
N GLU A 91 -9.98 -6.73 5.62
CA GLU A 91 -10.03 -5.61 6.58
C GLU A 91 -9.50 -4.32 5.96
N ILE A 92 -8.38 -4.43 5.23
CA ILE A 92 -7.82 -3.32 4.46
C ILE A 92 -8.78 -2.88 3.36
N TYR A 93 -9.25 -3.82 2.55
CA TYR A 93 -10.21 -3.56 1.49
C TYR A 93 -11.41 -2.77 2.00
N LYS A 94 -12.06 -3.25 3.08
CA LYS A 94 -13.27 -2.64 3.63
C LYS A 94 -13.00 -1.27 4.25
N LYS A 95 -11.98 -1.18 5.10
CA LYS A 95 -11.73 -0.01 5.95
C LYS A 95 -11.01 1.11 5.21
N TYR A 96 -10.05 0.77 4.35
CA TYR A 96 -9.15 1.76 3.74
C TYR A 96 -9.40 1.98 2.25
N LEU A 97 -9.53 0.91 1.44
CA LEU A 97 -9.63 1.06 0.01
C LEU A 97 -11.04 1.42 -0.45
N LYS A 98 -12.05 0.70 0.02
CA LYS A 98 -13.44 0.95 -0.39
C LYS A 98 -13.88 2.41 -0.24
N PRO A 99 -13.52 3.16 0.84
CA PRO A 99 -13.81 4.57 0.93
C PRO A 99 -13.08 5.46 -0.08
N LEU A 100 -11.95 5.02 -0.68
CA LEU A 100 -11.24 5.83 -1.69
C LEU A 100 -12.08 6.07 -2.95
N VAL A 101 -12.98 5.14 -3.31
CA VAL A 101 -13.88 5.29 -4.47
C VAL A 101 -14.78 6.52 -4.33
N LYS A 102 -15.13 6.91 -3.10
CA LYS A 102 -15.92 8.13 -2.86
C LYS A 102 -15.12 9.41 -3.09
N THR A 103 -13.79 9.33 -2.93
CA THR A 103 -12.89 10.48 -3.04
C THR A 103 -12.30 10.61 -4.43
N TYR A 104 -11.97 9.48 -5.06
CA TYR A 104 -11.26 9.46 -6.33
C TYR A 104 -12.08 8.72 -7.40
N LYS A 105 -12.25 9.34 -8.55
CA LYS A 105 -12.90 8.72 -9.72
C LYS A 105 -11.99 7.69 -10.38
N LYS A 106 -12.56 6.79 -11.18
CA LYS A 106 -11.84 5.77 -11.97
C LYS A 106 -10.98 4.83 -11.12
N LEU A 107 -11.46 4.45 -9.93
CA LEU A 107 -10.89 3.41 -9.10
C LEU A 107 -11.73 2.14 -9.17
N HIS A 108 -11.09 1.03 -9.49
CA HIS A 108 -11.69 -0.31 -9.57
C HIS A 108 -11.02 -1.19 -8.51
N ILE A 109 -11.74 -1.50 -7.43
CA ILE A 109 -11.16 -2.14 -6.26
C ILE A 109 -11.60 -3.59 -6.16
N ASN A 110 -10.63 -4.49 -6.02
CA ASN A 110 -10.83 -5.94 -6.00
C ASN A 110 -10.27 -6.55 -4.71
N ASN A 111 -11.10 -7.36 -4.01
CA ASN A 111 -10.68 -8.05 -2.80
C ASN A 111 -10.22 -9.47 -3.09
N PHE A 112 -9.11 -9.59 -3.79
CA PHE A 112 -8.37 -10.83 -4.02
C PHE A 112 -6.92 -10.50 -4.41
N ALA A 113 -6.02 -11.47 -4.31
CA ALA A 113 -4.68 -11.36 -4.82
C ALA A 113 -4.60 -11.82 -6.28
N LEU A 114 -3.61 -11.33 -7.00
CA LEU A 114 -3.26 -11.84 -8.32
C LEU A 114 -2.20 -12.96 -8.21
N GLY A 115 -2.28 -13.94 -9.07
CA GLY A 115 -1.36 -15.06 -9.13
C GLY A 115 -1.41 -15.79 -10.47
N ASP A 116 -0.75 -16.95 -10.53
CA ASP A 116 -0.64 -17.81 -11.70
C ASP A 116 -1.89 -18.67 -11.97
N LYS A 117 -2.69 -18.93 -10.94
CA LYS A 117 -3.89 -19.77 -11.00
C LYS A 117 -4.94 -19.34 -9.98
N ASN A 118 -6.18 -19.77 -10.21
CA ASN A 118 -7.29 -19.52 -9.31
C ASN A 118 -7.28 -20.52 -8.14
N HIS A 119 -7.09 -20.03 -6.92
CA HIS A 119 -7.11 -20.85 -5.71
C HIS A 119 -7.28 -20.00 -4.45
N THR A 120 -7.31 -20.63 -3.29
CA THR A 120 -7.23 -19.96 -2.00
C THR A 120 -5.89 -20.26 -1.33
N LYS A 121 -5.33 -19.29 -0.63
CA LYS A 121 -4.06 -19.44 0.09
C LYS A 121 -4.14 -18.75 1.45
N ASN A 122 -3.32 -19.22 2.40
CA ASN A 122 -3.17 -18.56 3.68
C ASN A 122 -2.39 -17.25 3.50
N PHE A 123 -2.93 -16.17 4.02
CA PHE A 123 -2.29 -14.87 4.14
C PHE A 123 -2.06 -14.58 5.63
N TYR A 124 -0.89 -14.12 5.99
CA TYR A 124 -0.47 -13.91 7.36
C TYR A 124 -0.37 -12.42 7.65
N ILE A 125 -0.88 -12.02 8.80
CA ILE A 125 -0.90 -10.62 9.24
C ILE A 125 -0.33 -10.57 10.65
N PRO A 126 0.77 -9.82 10.91
CA PRO A 126 1.27 -9.63 12.25
C PRO A 126 0.44 -8.60 13.01
N TYR A 127 0.28 -8.85 14.30
CA TYR A 127 -0.41 -7.99 15.25
C TYR A 127 0.51 -7.62 16.40
N TYR A 128 0.53 -6.37 16.79
CA TYR A 128 1.19 -5.87 17.99
C TYR A 128 0.17 -5.25 18.93
N LYS A 129 0.07 -5.77 20.16
CA LYS A 129 -0.93 -5.33 21.15
C LYS A 129 -2.35 -5.26 20.57
N GLY A 130 -2.75 -6.33 19.86
CA GLY A 130 -4.06 -6.45 19.23
C GLY A 130 -4.30 -5.60 17.98
N LYS A 131 -3.35 -4.76 17.56
CA LYS A 131 -3.44 -3.91 16.36
C LYS A 131 -2.65 -4.54 15.20
N PRO A 132 -3.24 -4.66 13.98
CA PRO A 132 -2.55 -5.22 12.83
C PRO A 132 -1.45 -4.30 12.33
N ILE A 133 -0.33 -4.90 11.94
CA ILE A 133 0.76 -4.21 11.24
C ILE A 133 0.63 -4.54 9.75
N HIS A 134 -0.23 -3.82 9.07
CA HIS A 134 -0.70 -4.16 7.73
C HIS A 134 0.41 -4.27 6.68
N TYR A 135 1.44 -3.43 6.73
CA TYR A 135 2.49 -3.42 5.71
C TYR A 135 3.42 -4.63 5.74
N PHE A 136 3.38 -5.46 6.78
CA PHE A 136 4.06 -6.75 6.83
C PHE A 136 3.16 -7.94 6.43
N GLY A 137 1.91 -7.70 6.02
CA GLY A 137 1.05 -8.78 5.54
C GLY A 137 1.68 -9.53 4.36
N SER A 138 1.74 -10.87 4.42
CA SER A 138 2.40 -11.69 3.40
C SER A 138 1.82 -13.09 3.29
N PHE A 139 2.01 -13.72 2.12
CA PHE A 139 1.79 -15.15 1.92
C PHE A 139 2.89 -16.03 2.53
N ASN A 140 4.00 -15.43 2.94
CA ASN A 140 5.13 -16.14 3.54
C ASN A 140 5.31 -15.70 5.00
N ARG A 141 5.03 -16.62 5.93
CA ARG A 141 5.15 -16.38 7.37
C ARG A 141 6.60 -16.10 7.79
N SER A 142 7.56 -16.82 7.22
CA SER A 142 8.98 -16.63 7.55
C SER A 142 9.48 -15.26 7.11
N TYR A 143 9.01 -14.75 5.96
CA TYR A 143 9.30 -13.39 5.52
C TYR A 143 8.85 -12.36 6.56
N ILE A 144 7.63 -12.51 7.12
CA ILE A 144 7.12 -11.59 8.15
C ILE A 144 8.02 -11.59 9.37
N VAL A 145 8.39 -12.77 9.89
CA VAL A 145 9.26 -12.89 11.07
C VAL A 145 10.61 -12.22 10.83
N ASN A 146 11.23 -12.49 9.68
CA ASN A 146 12.52 -11.90 9.32
C ASN A 146 12.42 -10.38 9.16
N SER A 147 11.39 -9.89 8.50
CA SER A 147 11.18 -8.44 8.30
C SER A 147 11.00 -7.72 9.63
N ILE A 148 10.21 -8.29 10.55
CA ILE A 148 10.01 -7.72 11.90
C ILE A 148 11.31 -7.75 12.69
N LYS A 149 12.07 -8.87 12.62
CA LYS A 149 13.36 -9.00 13.29
C LYS A 149 14.36 -7.92 12.86
N ILE A 150 14.35 -7.58 11.58
CA ILE A 150 15.24 -6.53 11.04
C ILE A 150 14.72 -5.14 11.40
N THR A 151 13.43 -4.88 11.19
CA THR A 151 12.88 -3.52 11.31
C THR A 151 12.56 -3.14 12.74
N PHE A 152 12.04 -4.10 13.54
CA PHE A 152 11.56 -3.88 14.90
C PHE A 152 11.98 -5.01 15.86
N PRO A 153 13.28 -5.27 16.05
CA PRO A 153 13.75 -6.42 16.83
C PRO A 153 13.15 -6.48 18.24
N LYS A 154 12.96 -5.33 18.88
CA LYS A 154 12.40 -5.25 20.24
C LYS A 154 10.91 -5.65 20.31
N LEU A 155 10.17 -5.63 19.19
CA LEU A 155 8.75 -5.97 19.16
C LEU A 155 8.50 -7.45 18.85
N LEU A 156 9.53 -8.19 18.47
CA LEU A 156 9.38 -9.55 17.94
C LEU A 156 8.67 -10.50 18.92
N LEU A 157 8.94 -10.38 20.21
CA LEU A 157 8.38 -11.23 21.26
C LEU A 157 6.88 -10.94 21.52
N ASP A 158 6.43 -9.72 21.20
CA ASP A 158 5.05 -9.28 21.43
C ASP A 158 4.18 -9.39 20.16
N ILE A 159 4.72 -9.97 19.08
CA ILE A 159 4.01 -10.09 17.81
C ILE A 159 3.24 -11.40 17.73
N GLU A 160 1.92 -11.30 17.59
CA GLU A 160 1.05 -12.39 17.21
C GLU A 160 0.87 -12.42 15.68
N ILE A 161 1.05 -13.56 15.01
CA ILE A 161 0.81 -13.70 13.57
C ILE A 161 -0.49 -14.46 13.35
N LYS A 162 -1.50 -13.76 12.84
CA LYS A 162 -2.80 -14.33 12.49
C LYS A 162 -2.83 -14.76 11.03
N LYS A 163 -3.54 -15.85 10.77
CA LYS A 163 -3.72 -16.44 9.45
C LYS A 163 -5.14 -16.19 8.94
N ARG A 164 -5.29 -15.81 7.66
CA ARG A 164 -6.57 -15.65 6.95
C ARG A 164 -6.52 -16.38 5.62
N LYS A 165 -7.60 -17.03 5.22
CA LYS A 165 -7.75 -17.54 3.85
C LYS A 165 -8.16 -16.38 2.93
N VAL A 166 -7.45 -16.22 1.82
CA VAL A 166 -7.74 -15.21 0.80
C VAL A 166 -7.81 -15.85 -0.57
N ARG A 167 -8.60 -15.25 -1.47
CA ARG A 167 -8.71 -15.69 -2.85
C ARG A 167 -7.51 -15.19 -3.64
N ILE A 168 -7.00 -16.03 -4.53
CA ILE A 168 -6.04 -15.68 -5.59
C ILE A 168 -6.73 -15.91 -6.93
N GLN A 169 -6.59 -14.98 -7.85
CA GLN A 169 -7.10 -15.12 -9.22
C GLN A 169 -5.97 -14.93 -10.22
N LYS A 170 -6.02 -15.73 -11.29
CA LYS A 170 -5.10 -15.59 -12.41
C LYS A 170 -5.41 -14.28 -13.14
N PHE A 171 -4.38 -13.45 -13.36
CA PHE A 171 -4.55 -12.14 -14.00
C PHE A 171 -5.17 -12.27 -15.40
N ASP A 172 -4.65 -13.19 -16.23
CA ASP A 172 -5.12 -13.39 -17.61
C ASP A 172 -6.59 -13.87 -17.69
N SER A 173 -7.16 -14.37 -16.59
CA SER A 173 -8.57 -14.75 -16.54
C SER A 173 -9.51 -13.57 -16.21
N LEU A 174 -8.96 -12.42 -15.86
CA LEU A 174 -9.73 -11.22 -15.62
C LEU A 174 -10.14 -10.66 -16.98
N LYS A 175 -11.38 -10.91 -17.39
CA LYS A 175 -11.92 -10.27 -18.59
C LYS A 175 -11.86 -8.76 -18.41
N SER A 176 -11.25 -8.07 -19.38
CA SER A 176 -11.39 -6.63 -19.50
C SER A 176 -12.89 -6.33 -19.65
N LYS A 177 -13.48 -5.75 -18.61
CA LYS A 177 -14.83 -5.17 -18.68
C LYS A 177 -14.76 -3.77 -19.22
#